data_ba3fa759af0d6fa990aef2960331db66
#
_entry.id   ba3fa759af0d6fa990aef2960331db66
#
_cell.length_a   1.000
_cell.length_b   1.000
_cell.length_c   1.000
_cell.angle_alpha   90.00
_cell.angle_beta   90.00
_cell.angle_gamma   90.00
#
_symmetry.space_group_name_H-M   'P 1'
#
loop_
_entity.id
_entity.type
_entity.pdbx_description
1 polymer ?
#
loop_
_entity_poly.entity_id
_entity_poly.type
_entity_poly.pdbx_seq_one_letter_code
_entity_poly.pdbx_strand_id
1 'polypeptide(L)'
;MDLESLQIKLLESIDRLTDLQNDRNQVTIALKKIESGLNQLLDFSYSLRSQSYLHEENVICKDFKFENFIEGNCNELARAHAISIADGSHPKIFNPLFILGSVGSGKTHLMHAIVNKWKTNNPNGAIQCLPSEQFCDLTVNAVKNDLLSKFIEHLSEQDILLIDDIHCLAGKEKTQEVLVQVIDLLLSRERQVVFSASISPTEIKPINDRLLSRISNGLTVTLGMADTQTIERILNEKAKRYNMELSDSMLRELLSIEYNDIREAEGHFIKLIANSTLLRSNEQI
;
A
#
# COMPACT_ATOMS: atom_id res chain seq x y z
N MET A 1 -0.97 9.01 30.64
CA MET A 1 -0.05 9.85 31.46
C MET A 1 0.76 10.66 30.44
N ASP A 2 0.70 11.97 30.49
CA ASP A 2 1.35 12.82 29.50
C ASP A 2 2.84 13.03 29.79
N LEU A 3 3.58 13.53 28.82
CA LEU A 3 5.02 13.73 28.89
C LEU A 3 5.43 14.68 30.00
N GLU A 4 4.65 15.76 30.22
CA GLU A 4 4.91 16.75 31.27
C GLU A 4 4.80 16.15 32.67
N SER A 5 3.79 15.31 32.91
CA SER A 5 3.60 14.62 34.19
C SER A 5 4.74 13.62 34.50
N LEU A 6 5.29 12.96 33.48
CA LEU A 6 6.46 12.08 33.62
C LEU A 6 7.75 12.86 33.90
N GLN A 7 7.95 13.97 33.19
CA GLN A 7 9.13 14.85 33.41
C GLN A 7 9.14 15.45 34.82
N ILE A 8 7.99 15.93 35.31
CA ILE A 8 7.86 16.50 36.66
C ILE A 8 8.19 15.43 37.72
N LYS A 9 7.67 14.22 37.61
CA LYS A 9 7.98 13.11 38.56
C LYS A 9 9.43 12.70 38.55
N LEU A 10 10.10 12.78 37.40
CA LEU A 10 11.52 12.46 37.26
C LEU A 10 12.38 13.54 37.96
N LEU A 11 12.07 14.82 37.71
CA LEU A 11 12.72 15.94 38.35
C LEU A 11 12.58 15.92 39.87
N GLU A 12 11.36 15.68 40.40
CA GLU A 12 11.12 15.53 41.83
C GLU A 12 11.92 14.37 42.44
N SER A 13 12.11 13.27 41.69
CA SER A 13 12.87 12.11 42.15
C SER A 13 14.38 12.37 42.14
N ILE A 14 14.88 13.21 41.22
CA ILE A 14 16.27 13.66 41.15
C ILE A 14 16.56 14.64 42.28
N ASP A 15 15.69 15.61 42.55
CA ASP A 15 15.83 16.58 43.64
C ASP A 15 15.88 15.88 45.03
N ARG A 16 15.04 14.85 45.21
CA ARG A 16 15.09 14.03 46.42
C ARG A 16 16.39 13.26 46.61
N LEU A 17 17.07 12.86 45.52
CA LEU A 17 18.40 12.22 45.60
C LEU A 17 19.49 13.17 46.12
N THR A 18 19.41 14.46 45.78
CA THR A 18 20.36 15.48 46.23
C THR A 18 20.27 15.75 47.75
N ASP A 19 19.08 15.56 48.34
CA ASP A 19 18.82 15.75 49.78
C ASP A 19 19.18 14.51 50.64
N LEU A 20 19.36 13.32 50.01
CA LEU A 20 19.51 12.03 50.71
C LEU A 20 20.97 11.56 50.89
N GLN A 21 21.95 12.44 51.06
CA GLN A 21 23.37 12.10 51.09
C GLN A 21 23.81 11.03 52.13
N ASN A 22 22.98 10.62 53.10
CA ASN A 22 23.38 9.74 54.20
C ASN A 22 22.58 8.44 54.42
N ASP A 23 21.52 8.13 53.63
CA ASP A 23 20.72 6.90 53.80
C ASP A 23 20.78 6.03 52.55
N ARG A 24 21.64 4.99 52.58
CA ARG A 24 21.83 4.05 51.48
C ARG A 24 20.53 3.39 50.96
N ASN A 25 19.58 3.11 51.86
CA ASN A 25 18.33 2.45 51.48
C ASN A 25 17.40 3.42 50.74
N GLN A 26 17.30 4.66 51.19
CA GLN A 26 16.47 5.66 50.53
C GLN A 26 17.05 6.08 49.17
N VAL A 27 18.38 6.16 49.04
CA VAL A 27 19.09 6.39 47.78
C VAL A 27 18.78 5.26 46.77
N THR A 28 18.81 4.00 47.22
CA THR A 28 18.48 2.84 46.36
C THR A 28 17.04 2.88 45.89
N ILE A 29 16.07 3.27 46.72
CA ILE A 29 14.65 3.40 46.36
C ILE A 29 14.46 4.55 45.35
N ALA A 30 15.14 5.69 45.54
CA ALA A 30 15.07 6.81 44.63
C ALA A 30 15.67 6.48 43.25
N LEU A 31 16.80 5.78 43.20
CA LEU A 31 17.42 5.30 41.96
C LEU A 31 16.48 4.37 41.18
N LYS A 32 15.84 3.41 41.84
CA LYS A 32 14.83 2.53 41.19
C LYS A 32 13.62 3.29 40.63
N LYS A 33 13.19 4.37 41.28
CA LYS A 33 12.12 5.25 40.78
C LYS A 33 12.56 6.03 39.56
N ILE A 34 13.79 6.53 39.53
CA ILE A 34 14.36 7.22 38.37
C ILE A 34 14.51 6.25 37.20
N GLU A 35 15.06 5.06 37.43
CA GLU A 35 15.18 4.02 36.43
C GLU A 35 13.81 3.64 35.82
N SER A 36 12.79 3.46 36.66
CA SER A 36 11.41 3.20 36.20
C SER A 36 10.84 4.37 35.38
N GLY A 37 11.07 5.61 35.80
CA GLY A 37 10.65 6.82 35.07
C GLY A 37 11.36 6.98 33.73
N LEU A 38 12.67 6.70 33.67
CA LEU A 38 13.43 6.69 32.42
C LEU A 38 12.94 5.63 31.46
N ASN A 39 12.65 4.43 31.93
CA ASN A 39 12.09 3.36 31.09
C ASN A 39 10.72 3.76 30.54
N GLN A 40 9.85 4.39 31.36
CA GLN A 40 8.55 4.90 30.88
C GLN A 40 8.70 6.02 29.84
N LEU A 41 9.68 6.91 29.98
CA LEU A 41 9.99 7.94 28.99
C LEU A 41 10.55 7.34 27.69
N LEU A 42 11.41 6.34 27.81
CA LEU A 42 11.90 5.58 26.65
C LEU A 42 10.74 4.91 25.91
N ASP A 43 9.87 4.19 26.61
CA ASP A 43 8.69 3.55 26.04
C ASP A 43 7.76 4.57 25.36
N PHE A 44 7.54 5.72 25.97
CA PHE A 44 6.76 6.81 25.39
C PHE A 44 7.43 7.40 24.14
N SER A 45 8.74 7.63 24.18
CA SER A 45 9.50 8.13 23.02
C SER A 45 9.50 7.11 21.87
N TYR A 46 9.60 5.82 22.20
CA TYR A 46 9.46 4.72 21.23
C TYR A 46 8.05 4.66 20.65
N SER A 47 7.01 4.89 21.47
CA SER A 47 5.62 4.89 20.98
C SER A 47 5.35 6.06 20.04
N LEU A 48 5.86 7.26 20.34
CA LEU A 48 5.75 8.43 19.46
C LEU A 48 6.51 8.22 18.15
N ARG A 49 7.73 7.69 18.20
CA ARG A 49 8.49 7.35 17.00
C ARG A 49 7.80 6.28 16.19
N SER A 50 7.31 5.20 16.82
CA SER A 50 6.58 4.15 16.12
C SER A 50 5.30 4.69 15.48
N GLN A 51 4.54 5.56 16.15
CA GLN A 51 3.38 6.19 15.55
C GLN A 51 3.72 7.03 14.31
N SER A 52 4.79 7.82 14.34
CA SER A 52 5.18 8.62 13.17
C SER A 52 5.70 7.77 12.00
N TYR A 53 6.34 6.62 12.27
CA TYR A 53 6.84 5.70 11.23
C TYR A 53 5.79 4.72 10.73
N LEU A 54 4.81 4.34 11.57
CA LEU A 54 3.79 3.35 11.23
C LEU A 54 2.53 3.99 10.61
N HIS A 55 2.33 5.29 10.83
CA HIS A 55 1.20 6.06 10.29
C HIS A 55 1.56 6.86 9.04
N GLU A 56 2.54 6.41 8.23
CA GLU A 56 2.55 6.90 6.85
C GLU A 56 1.22 6.49 6.21
N GLU A 57 0.35 7.50 6.04
CA GLU A 57 -0.95 7.31 5.43
C GLU A 57 -0.79 6.62 4.07
N ASN A 58 -1.61 5.61 3.85
CA ASN A 58 -1.75 5.02 2.52
C ASN A 58 -1.92 6.15 1.49
N VAL A 59 -0.97 6.35 0.60
CA VAL A 59 -1.12 7.26 -0.53
C VAL A 59 -2.09 6.64 -1.53
N ILE A 60 -3.39 6.71 -1.20
CA ILE A 60 -4.45 6.11 -2.01
C ILE A 60 -5.08 7.16 -2.92
N CYS A 61 -5.05 6.90 -4.21
CA CYS A 61 -5.77 7.70 -5.17
C CYS A 61 -7.28 7.48 -4.99
N LYS A 62 -7.99 8.50 -4.51
CA LYS A 62 -9.43 8.45 -4.23
C LYS A 62 -10.27 8.24 -5.50
N ASP A 63 -9.70 8.58 -6.66
CA ASP A 63 -10.36 8.43 -7.96
C ASP A 63 -10.26 7.00 -8.51
N PHE A 64 -9.41 6.15 -7.96
CA PHE A 64 -9.31 4.76 -8.37
C PHE A 64 -10.38 3.93 -7.67
N LYS A 65 -11.50 3.75 -8.36
CA LYS A 65 -12.69 3.03 -7.90
C LYS A 65 -13.08 1.94 -8.90
N PHE A 66 -13.87 0.95 -8.46
CA PHE A 66 -14.40 -0.08 -9.34
C PHE A 66 -15.34 0.47 -10.42
N GLU A 67 -16.06 1.55 -10.12
CA GLU A 67 -16.95 2.24 -11.06
C GLU A 67 -16.18 2.84 -12.24
N ASN A 68 -14.92 3.21 -12.00
CA ASN A 68 -14.02 3.82 -12.98
C ASN A 68 -13.09 2.79 -13.65
N PHE A 69 -13.03 1.59 -13.11
CA PHE A 69 -12.25 0.49 -13.68
C PHE A 69 -13.08 -0.21 -14.75
N ILE A 70 -12.80 0.14 -16.00
CA ILE A 70 -13.58 -0.37 -17.14
C ILE A 70 -13.36 -1.87 -17.28
N GLU A 71 -14.44 -2.64 -17.14
CA GLU A 71 -14.45 -4.08 -17.29
C GLU A 71 -14.35 -4.48 -18.77
N GLY A 72 -13.50 -5.44 -19.05
CA GLY A 72 -13.34 -6.07 -20.35
C GLY A 72 -12.90 -7.52 -20.16
N ASN A 73 -12.89 -8.31 -21.24
CA ASN A 73 -12.48 -9.73 -21.20
C ASN A 73 -11.07 -9.90 -20.60
N CYS A 74 -10.21 -8.88 -20.78
CA CYS A 74 -8.83 -8.89 -20.30
C CYS A 74 -8.68 -8.78 -18.77
N ASN A 75 -9.73 -8.36 -18.04
CA ASN A 75 -9.63 -8.06 -16.61
C ASN A 75 -10.83 -8.53 -15.78
N GLU A 76 -11.83 -9.15 -16.36
CA GLU A 76 -13.08 -9.58 -15.71
C GLU A 76 -12.81 -10.41 -14.44
N LEU A 77 -11.98 -11.45 -14.55
CA LEU A 77 -11.65 -12.33 -13.42
C LEU A 77 -10.92 -11.59 -12.30
N ALA A 78 -9.94 -10.76 -12.65
CA ALA A 78 -9.18 -9.98 -11.67
C ALA A 78 -10.10 -8.99 -10.94
N ARG A 79 -10.98 -8.31 -11.68
CA ARG A 79 -11.96 -7.38 -11.12
C ARG A 79 -12.95 -8.07 -10.19
N ALA A 80 -13.47 -9.25 -10.59
CA ALA A 80 -14.41 -10.02 -9.77
C ALA A 80 -13.80 -10.43 -8.42
N HIS A 81 -12.57 -10.96 -8.43
CA HIS A 81 -11.86 -11.32 -7.20
C HIS A 81 -11.52 -10.09 -6.34
N ALA A 82 -11.11 -8.99 -6.95
CA ALA A 82 -10.87 -7.74 -6.23
C ALA A 82 -12.13 -7.20 -5.54
N ILE A 83 -13.28 -7.28 -6.19
CA ILE A 83 -14.58 -6.90 -5.60
C ILE A 83 -14.90 -7.82 -4.41
N SER A 84 -14.72 -9.15 -4.56
CA SER A 84 -15.01 -10.09 -3.47
C SER A 84 -14.12 -9.86 -2.24
N ILE A 85 -12.87 -9.43 -2.43
CA ILE A 85 -12.00 -9.01 -1.33
C ILE A 85 -12.55 -7.76 -0.65
N ALA A 86 -12.90 -6.73 -1.43
CA ALA A 86 -13.44 -5.48 -0.91
C ALA A 86 -14.79 -5.65 -0.19
N ASP A 87 -15.55 -6.68 -0.54
CA ASP A 87 -16.82 -7.03 0.11
C ASP A 87 -16.65 -8.03 1.27
N GLY A 88 -15.41 -8.48 1.55
CA GLY A 88 -15.12 -9.45 2.62
C GLY A 88 -15.63 -10.86 2.34
N SER A 89 -15.95 -11.19 1.10
CA SER A 89 -16.53 -12.49 0.66
C SER A 89 -15.53 -13.39 -0.08
N HIS A 90 -14.26 -12.98 -0.17
CA HIS A 90 -13.24 -13.72 -0.91
C HIS A 90 -12.94 -15.07 -0.26
N PRO A 91 -13.01 -16.19 -1.02
CA PRO A 91 -12.72 -17.50 -0.48
C PRO A 91 -11.27 -17.63 0.00
N LYS A 92 -11.06 -18.17 1.22
CA LYS A 92 -9.74 -18.31 1.84
C LYS A 92 -8.76 -19.15 1.02
N ILE A 93 -9.26 -20.10 0.24
CA ILE A 93 -8.44 -20.95 -0.63
C ILE A 93 -7.70 -20.13 -1.72
N PHE A 94 -8.19 -18.93 -2.04
CA PHE A 94 -7.59 -18.03 -3.03
C PHE A 94 -6.67 -16.97 -2.41
N ASN A 95 -6.36 -17.09 -1.11
CA ASN A 95 -5.48 -16.16 -0.39
C ASN A 95 -4.06 -16.76 -0.27
N PRO A 96 -3.03 -16.02 -0.68
CA PRO A 96 -3.05 -14.64 -1.20
C PRO A 96 -3.59 -14.52 -2.64
N LEU A 97 -4.10 -13.33 -3.00
CA LEU A 97 -4.38 -12.99 -4.38
C LEU A 97 -3.15 -12.36 -5.03
N PHE A 98 -2.73 -12.86 -6.19
CA PHE A 98 -1.64 -12.29 -6.98
C PHE A 98 -2.19 -11.71 -8.29
N ILE A 99 -2.03 -10.41 -8.50
CA ILE A 99 -2.48 -9.68 -9.68
C ILE A 99 -1.29 -9.51 -10.61
N LEU A 100 -1.25 -10.29 -11.68
CA LEU A 100 -0.23 -10.24 -12.72
C LEU A 100 -0.71 -9.34 -13.86
N GLY A 101 0.15 -8.46 -14.38
CA GLY A 101 -0.17 -7.68 -15.57
C GLY A 101 0.97 -6.77 -15.97
N SER A 102 1.09 -6.45 -17.25
CA SER A 102 2.11 -5.55 -17.77
C SER A 102 2.05 -4.16 -17.12
N VAL A 103 3.08 -3.37 -17.31
CA VAL A 103 3.05 -1.94 -16.91
C VAL A 103 1.86 -1.28 -17.62
N GLY A 104 1.12 -0.42 -16.91
CA GLY A 104 -0.05 0.25 -17.49
C GLY A 104 -1.34 -0.57 -17.60
N SER A 105 -1.37 -1.85 -17.16
CA SER A 105 -2.57 -2.70 -17.23
C SER A 105 -3.66 -2.37 -16.20
N GLY A 106 -3.40 -1.47 -15.23
CA GLY A 106 -4.36 -1.07 -14.21
C GLY A 106 -4.22 -1.77 -12.86
N LYS A 107 -3.10 -2.48 -12.56
CA LYS A 107 -2.86 -3.15 -11.26
C LYS A 107 -3.06 -2.23 -10.07
N THR A 108 -2.34 -1.11 -10.05
CA THR A 108 -2.43 -0.11 -8.98
C THR A 108 -3.84 0.47 -8.85
N HIS A 109 -4.54 0.71 -9.98
CA HIS A 109 -5.93 1.14 -9.95
C HIS A 109 -6.80 0.11 -9.22
N LEU A 110 -6.69 -1.16 -9.59
CA LEU A 110 -7.48 -2.24 -9.00
C LEU A 110 -7.20 -2.39 -7.50
N MET A 111 -5.93 -2.30 -7.07
CA MET A 111 -5.54 -2.34 -5.66
C MET A 111 -6.12 -1.17 -4.87
N HIS A 112 -6.03 0.06 -5.40
CA HIS A 112 -6.63 1.22 -4.74
C HIS A 112 -8.17 1.16 -4.72
N ALA A 113 -8.80 0.56 -5.75
CA ALA A 113 -10.24 0.33 -5.77
C ALA A 113 -10.68 -0.62 -4.64
N ILE A 114 -9.88 -1.67 -4.35
CA ILE A 114 -10.10 -2.54 -3.18
C ILE A 114 -10.09 -1.70 -1.90
N VAL A 115 -9.06 -0.88 -1.70
CA VAL A 115 -8.91 -0.05 -0.49
C VAL A 115 -10.08 0.93 -0.34
N ASN A 116 -10.43 1.64 -1.42
CA ASN A 116 -11.51 2.63 -1.40
C ASN A 116 -12.85 2.00 -1.04
N LYS A 117 -13.18 0.87 -1.65
CA LYS A 117 -14.43 0.14 -1.39
C LYS A 117 -14.44 -0.50 0.00
N TRP A 118 -13.33 -1.14 0.41
CA TRP A 118 -13.20 -1.72 1.75
C TRP A 118 -13.43 -0.68 2.86
N LYS A 119 -12.75 0.48 2.78
CA LYS A 119 -12.92 1.59 3.74
C LYS A 119 -14.35 2.12 3.79
N THR A 120 -15.04 2.11 2.65
CA THR A 120 -16.46 2.52 2.60
C THR A 120 -17.34 1.52 3.33
N ASN A 121 -17.09 0.22 3.15
CA ASN A 121 -17.87 -0.85 3.78
C ASN A 121 -17.48 -1.05 5.25
N ASN A 122 -16.22 -0.78 5.60
CA ASN A 122 -15.64 -1.02 6.93
C ASN A 122 -14.88 0.22 7.41
N PRO A 123 -15.55 1.28 7.90
CA PRO A 123 -14.90 2.53 8.29
C PRO A 123 -13.82 2.36 9.39
N ASN A 124 -13.98 1.36 10.26
CA ASN A 124 -13.02 1.03 11.32
C ASN A 124 -12.09 -0.13 10.96
N GLY A 125 -12.21 -0.69 9.77
CA GLY A 125 -11.39 -1.81 9.30
C GLY A 125 -9.95 -1.37 9.01
N ALA A 126 -8.99 -2.20 9.38
CA ALA A 126 -7.57 -1.95 9.17
C ALA A 126 -7.15 -2.46 7.79
N ILE A 127 -6.71 -1.57 6.91
CA ILE A 127 -6.22 -1.91 5.58
C ILE A 127 -4.98 -1.09 5.25
N GLN A 128 -3.92 -1.78 4.81
CA GLN A 128 -2.66 -1.18 4.39
C GLN A 128 -2.37 -1.54 2.94
N CYS A 129 -2.05 -0.53 2.12
CA CYS A 129 -1.58 -0.70 0.75
C CYS A 129 -0.25 0.02 0.59
N LEU A 130 0.80 -0.72 0.26
CA LEU A 130 2.16 -0.22 0.17
C LEU A 130 2.78 -0.59 -1.18
N PRO A 131 3.38 0.37 -1.90
CA PRO A 131 4.38 0.04 -2.90
C PRO A 131 5.53 -0.76 -2.26
N SER A 132 6.07 -1.73 -2.97
CA SER A 132 7.19 -2.54 -2.47
C SER A 132 8.42 -1.73 -2.06
N GLU A 133 8.67 -0.62 -2.75
CA GLU A 133 9.77 0.30 -2.41
C GLU A 133 9.54 0.94 -1.04
N GLN A 134 8.33 1.43 -0.78
CA GLN A 134 7.95 1.98 0.52
C GLN A 134 8.01 0.92 1.62
N PHE A 135 7.54 -0.30 1.36
CA PHE A 135 7.69 -1.42 2.31
C PHE A 135 9.17 -1.69 2.64
N CYS A 136 10.06 -1.62 1.64
CA CYS A 136 11.50 -1.76 1.85
C CYS A 136 12.05 -0.66 2.75
N ASP A 137 11.71 0.60 2.47
CA ASP A 137 12.20 1.76 3.24
C ASP A 137 11.70 1.71 4.69
N LEU A 138 10.43 1.36 4.90
CA LEU A 138 9.87 1.16 6.24
C LEU A 138 10.55 0.02 6.98
N THR A 139 10.85 -1.10 6.31
CA THR A 139 11.59 -2.23 6.88
C THR A 139 13.00 -1.80 7.32
N VAL A 140 13.74 -1.11 6.46
CA VAL A 140 15.09 -0.61 6.77
C VAL A 140 15.05 0.37 7.94
N ASN A 141 14.09 1.27 7.97
CA ASN A 141 13.92 2.24 9.06
C ASN A 141 13.55 1.53 10.38
N ALA A 142 12.67 0.52 10.34
CA ALA A 142 12.32 -0.27 11.51
C ALA A 142 13.52 -1.03 12.09
N VAL A 143 14.38 -1.59 11.23
CA VAL A 143 15.64 -2.24 11.67
C VAL A 143 16.60 -1.23 12.30
N LYS A 144 16.82 -0.07 11.68
CA LYS A 144 17.74 0.96 12.17
C LYS A 144 17.33 1.54 13.54
N ASN A 145 16.04 1.52 13.85
CA ASN A 145 15.48 2.08 15.07
C ASN A 145 15.08 1.02 16.11
N ASP A 146 15.47 -0.26 15.93
CA ASP A 146 15.10 -1.39 16.79
C ASP A 146 13.56 -1.57 16.97
N LEU A 147 12.77 -1.20 15.93
CA LEU A 147 11.32 -1.27 15.92
C LEU A 147 10.76 -2.40 15.05
N LEU A 148 11.62 -3.32 14.57
CA LEU A 148 11.22 -4.34 13.61
C LEU A 148 10.05 -5.21 14.11
N SER A 149 10.08 -5.64 15.37
CA SER A 149 9.01 -6.45 15.95
C SER A 149 7.66 -5.71 15.97
N LYS A 150 7.66 -4.41 16.32
CA LYS A 150 6.45 -3.58 16.29
C LYS A 150 5.94 -3.33 14.87
N PHE A 151 6.84 -3.19 13.91
CA PHE A 151 6.49 -3.05 12.49
C PHE A 151 5.80 -4.30 11.95
N ILE A 152 6.36 -5.49 12.25
CA ILE A 152 5.77 -6.78 11.87
C ILE A 152 4.40 -6.94 12.55
N GLU A 153 4.28 -6.63 13.84
CA GLU A 153 3.04 -6.69 14.59
C GLU A 153 1.97 -5.78 13.96
N HIS A 154 2.30 -4.51 13.73
CA HIS A 154 1.41 -3.54 13.10
C HIS A 154 0.87 -4.01 11.74
N LEU A 155 1.72 -4.52 10.86
CA LEU A 155 1.29 -5.03 9.57
C LEU A 155 0.46 -6.33 9.70
N SER A 156 0.75 -7.16 10.71
CA SER A 156 0.02 -8.41 10.95
C SER A 156 -1.36 -8.21 11.58
N GLU A 157 -1.67 -7.02 12.07
CA GLU A 157 -2.98 -6.63 12.60
C GLU A 157 -3.95 -6.13 11.52
N GLN A 158 -3.45 -5.89 10.31
CA GLN A 158 -4.30 -5.45 9.22
C GLN A 158 -5.33 -6.52 8.83
N ASP A 159 -6.54 -6.12 8.48
CA ASP A 159 -7.56 -7.01 7.90
C ASP A 159 -7.16 -7.40 6.46
N ILE A 160 -6.59 -6.43 5.74
CA ILE A 160 -6.08 -6.63 4.38
C ILE A 160 -4.72 -5.94 4.23
N LEU A 161 -3.73 -6.66 3.74
CA LEU A 161 -2.44 -6.11 3.34
C LEU A 161 -2.28 -6.22 1.82
N LEU A 162 -2.02 -5.10 1.16
CA LEU A 162 -1.73 -5.05 -0.26
C LEU A 162 -0.30 -4.56 -0.48
N ILE A 163 0.48 -5.29 -1.28
CA ILE A 163 1.84 -4.90 -1.68
C ILE A 163 1.90 -4.78 -3.20
N ASP A 164 2.06 -3.54 -3.67
CA ASP A 164 2.12 -3.25 -5.11
C ASP A 164 3.55 -3.42 -5.63
N ASP A 165 3.65 -3.96 -6.87
CA ASP A 165 4.90 -4.19 -7.60
C ASP A 165 5.95 -5.01 -6.80
N ILE A 166 5.53 -6.16 -6.23
CA ILE A 166 6.37 -7.01 -5.37
C ILE A 166 7.69 -7.44 -6.03
N HIS A 167 7.78 -7.42 -7.36
CA HIS A 167 9.00 -7.73 -8.10
C HIS A 167 10.16 -6.76 -7.79
N CYS A 168 9.89 -5.56 -7.29
CA CYS A 168 10.89 -4.60 -6.83
C CYS A 168 11.62 -5.06 -5.55
N LEU A 169 11.15 -6.11 -4.88
CA LEU A 169 11.85 -6.74 -3.75
C LEU A 169 12.92 -7.74 -4.18
N ALA A 170 13.11 -7.99 -5.49
CA ALA A 170 14.17 -8.87 -5.99
C ALA A 170 15.53 -8.45 -5.41
N GLY A 171 16.28 -9.42 -4.85
CA GLY A 171 17.59 -9.21 -4.24
C GLY A 171 17.62 -8.55 -2.87
N LYS A 172 16.47 -8.16 -2.31
CA LYS A 172 16.36 -7.51 -0.98
C LYS A 172 16.06 -8.57 0.10
N GLU A 173 17.00 -9.47 0.35
CA GLU A 173 16.81 -10.67 1.18
C GLU A 173 16.18 -10.40 2.54
N LYS A 174 16.71 -9.43 3.31
CA LYS A 174 16.17 -9.10 4.64
C LYS A 174 14.72 -8.60 4.58
N THR A 175 14.40 -7.78 3.58
CA THR A 175 13.04 -7.30 3.38
C THR A 175 12.10 -8.44 3.00
N GLN A 176 12.54 -9.37 2.16
CA GLN A 176 11.79 -10.57 1.81
C GLN A 176 11.54 -11.47 3.03
N GLU A 177 12.52 -11.65 3.92
CA GLU A 177 12.37 -12.40 5.18
C GLU A 177 11.32 -11.77 6.10
N VAL A 178 11.33 -10.44 6.24
CA VAL A 178 10.33 -9.71 7.02
C VAL A 178 8.94 -9.87 6.41
N LEU A 179 8.83 -9.78 5.08
CA LEU A 179 7.56 -9.97 4.40
C LEU A 179 7.01 -11.39 4.60
N VAL A 180 7.86 -12.42 4.57
CA VAL A 180 7.46 -13.81 4.87
C VAL A 180 6.84 -13.90 6.26
N GLN A 181 7.48 -13.29 7.27
CA GLN A 181 6.96 -13.30 8.65
C GLN A 181 5.59 -12.63 8.74
N VAL A 182 5.43 -11.46 8.09
CA VAL A 182 4.15 -10.74 8.05
C VAL A 182 3.07 -11.58 7.36
N ILE A 183 3.37 -12.18 6.21
CA ILE A 183 2.43 -13.05 5.48
C ILE A 183 2.01 -14.25 6.35
N ASP A 184 2.97 -14.94 6.99
CA ASP A 184 2.68 -16.09 7.83
C ASP A 184 1.75 -15.73 8.99
N LEU A 185 1.95 -14.56 9.62
CA LEU A 185 1.06 -14.06 10.67
C LEU A 185 -0.33 -13.69 10.15
N LEU A 186 -0.42 -12.99 9.02
CA LEU A 186 -1.71 -12.63 8.41
C LEU A 186 -2.52 -13.86 8.02
N LEU A 187 -1.89 -14.82 7.33
CA LEU A 187 -2.56 -16.07 6.93
C LEU A 187 -3.00 -16.91 8.13
N SER A 188 -2.19 -16.97 9.20
CA SER A 188 -2.58 -17.66 10.44
C SER A 188 -3.78 -17.03 11.15
N ARG A 189 -3.99 -15.73 10.96
CA ARG A 189 -5.14 -14.96 11.48
C ARG A 189 -6.28 -14.87 10.47
N GLU A 190 -6.20 -15.63 9.36
CA GLU A 190 -7.17 -15.62 8.26
C GLU A 190 -7.39 -14.25 7.62
N ARG A 191 -6.36 -13.38 7.67
CA ARG A 191 -6.37 -12.05 7.06
C ARG A 191 -6.02 -12.12 5.58
N GLN A 192 -6.52 -11.17 4.79
CA GLN A 192 -6.34 -11.16 3.35
C GLN A 192 -5.00 -10.51 2.95
N VAL A 193 -4.32 -11.14 2.00
CA VAL A 193 -3.09 -10.60 1.37
C VAL A 193 -3.29 -10.48 -0.13
N VAL A 194 -2.83 -9.36 -0.71
CA VAL A 194 -2.89 -9.10 -2.15
C VAL A 194 -1.53 -8.62 -2.62
N PHE A 195 -1.05 -9.19 -3.71
CA PHE A 195 0.17 -8.77 -4.38
C PHE A 195 -0.11 -8.34 -5.80
N SER A 196 0.71 -7.44 -6.33
CA SER A 196 0.77 -7.17 -7.75
C SER A 196 2.20 -7.31 -8.28
N ALA A 197 2.33 -7.65 -9.56
CA ALA A 197 3.61 -7.61 -10.26
C ALA A 197 3.42 -7.48 -11.78
N SER A 198 4.49 -7.05 -12.45
CA SER A 198 4.54 -7.03 -13.92
C SER A 198 5.08 -8.32 -14.54
N ILE A 199 5.62 -9.22 -13.72
CA ILE A 199 6.19 -10.52 -14.10
C ILE A 199 5.65 -11.62 -13.20
N SER A 200 5.69 -12.86 -13.68
CA SER A 200 5.25 -14.03 -12.90
C SER A 200 6.06 -14.18 -11.61
N PRO A 201 5.47 -14.72 -10.52
CA PRO A 201 6.20 -14.99 -9.27
C PRO A 201 7.50 -15.79 -9.49
N THR A 202 7.51 -16.75 -10.41
CA THR A 202 8.68 -17.60 -10.73
C THR A 202 9.78 -16.86 -11.50
N GLU A 203 9.46 -15.73 -12.10
CA GLU A 203 10.40 -14.89 -12.85
C GLU A 203 11.05 -13.81 -11.97
N ILE A 204 10.51 -13.55 -10.78
CA ILE A 204 11.12 -12.61 -9.82
C ILE A 204 12.44 -13.21 -9.32
N LYS A 205 13.57 -12.64 -9.70
CA LYS A 205 14.88 -13.16 -9.32
C LYS A 205 15.85 -12.03 -8.99
N PRO A 206 16.65 -12.18 -7.91
CA PRO A 206 16.59 -13.27 -6.92
C PRO A 206 15.44 -13.10 -5.92
N ILE A 207 14.73 -14.20 -5.63
CA ILE A 207 13.66 -14.26 -4.64
C ILE A 207 13.92 -15.39 -3.65
N ASN A 208 13.55 -15.19 -2.39
CA ASN A 208 13.58 -16.21 -1.35
C ASN A 208 12.53 -17.30 -1.63
N ASP A 209 12.93 -18.59 -1.58
CA ASP A 209 12.05 -19.72 -1.89
C ASP A 209 10.79 -19.75 -0.99
N ARG A 210 10.93 -19.33 0.27
CA ARG A 210 9.79 -19.25 1.19
C ARG A 210 8.80 -18.18 0.72
N LEU A 211 9.28 -17.00 0.32
CA LEU A 211 8.43 -15.94 -0.22
C LEU A 211 7.74 -16.40 -1.50
N LEU A 212 8.49 -16.99 -2.43
CA LEU A 212 7.94 -17.56 -3.66
C LEU A 212 6.83 -18.58 -3.38
N SER A 213 7.07 -19.49 -2.44
CA SER A 213 6.07 -20.48 -2.02
C SER A 213 4.81 -19.83 -1.48
N ARG A 214 4.93 -18.79 -0.62
CA ARG A 214 3.76 -18.08 -0.06
C ARG A 214 2.95 -17.36 -1.13
N ILE A 215 3.62 -16.64 -2.03
CA ILE A 215 2.96 -15.91 -3.13
C ILE A 215 2.23 -16.89 -4.06
N SER A 216 2.83 -18.05 -4.34
CA SER A 216 2.30 -19.03 -5.30
C SER A 216 1.21 -19.93 -4.73
N ASN A 217 0.99 -19.95 -3.42
CA ASN A 217 -0.02 -20.81 -2.78
C ASN A 217 -1.46 -20.35 -2.97
N GLY A 218 -1.68 -19.12 -3.40
CA GLY A 218 -3.02 -18.58 -3.59
C GLY A 218 -3.46 -18.57 -5.05
N LEU A 219 -4.27 -17.59 -5.40
CA LEU A 219 -4.78 -17.42 -6.75
C LEU A 219 -3.98 -16.37 -7.50
N THR A 220 -3.52 -16.68 -8.69
CA THR A 220 -2.99 -15.71 -9.66
C THR A 220 -4.06 -15.35 -10.66
N VAL A 221 -4.34 -14.06 -10.80
CA VAL A 221 -5.23 -13.49 -11.82
C VAL A 221 -4.45 -12.56 -12.74
N THR A 222 -4.78 -12.55 -14.03
CA THR A 222 -4.03 -11.76 -15.00
C THR A 222 -4.87 -10.59 -15.49
N LEU A 223 -4.24 -9.40 -15.53
CA LEU A 223 -4.71 -8.26 -16.29
C LEU A 223 -4.05 -8.30 -17.68
N GLY A 224 -4.81 -8.76 -18.67
CA GLY A 224 -4.36 -8.86 -20.06
C GLY A 224 -4.32 -7.51 -20.77
N MET A 225 -3.93 -7.52 -22.03
CA MET A 225 -4.03 -6.35 -22.89
C MET A 225 -5.50 -6.02 -23.17
N ALA A 226 -5.85 -4.74 -23.05
CA ALA A 226 -7.17 -4.27 -23.38
C ALA A 226 -7.40 -4.37 -24.90
N ASP A 227 -8.53 -4.94 -25.31
CA ASP A 227 -8.95 -4.92 -26.70
C ASP A 227 -9.40 -3.52 -27.12
N THR A 228 -9.55 -3.30 -28.41
CA THR A 228 -9.94 -1.99 -28.99
C THR A 228 -11.24 -1.48 -28.37
N GLN A 229 -12.20 -2.36 -28.09
CA GLN A 229 -13.49 -2.01 -27.52
C GLN A 229 -13.34 -1.55 -26.05
N THR A 230 -12.48 -2.20 -25.30
CA THR A 230 -12.16 -1.81 -23.92
C THR A 230 -11.41 -0.47 -23.90
N ILE A 231 -10.43 -0.26 -24.81
CA ILE A 231 -9.72 1.00 -24.96
C ILE A 231 -10.68 2.15 -25.30
N GLU A 232 -11.59 1.94 -26.24
CA GLU A 232 -12.62 2.91 -26.60
C GLU A 232 -13.44 3.36 -25.37
N ARG A 233 -13.91 2.39 -24.58
CA ARG A 233 -14.67 2.67 -23.36
C ARG A 233 -13.85 3.42 -22.32
N ILE A 234 -12.56 3.09 -22.14
CA ILE A 234 -11.64 3.79 -21.25
C ILE A 234 -11.47 5.26 -21.68
N LEU A 235 -11.21 5.49 -22.98
CA LEU A 235 -11.02 6.83 -23.51
C LEU A 235 -12.28 7.70 -23.41
N ASN A 236 -13.45 7.12 -23.68
CA ASN A 236 -14.73 7.80 -23.52
C ASN A 236 -15.01 8.16 -22.05
N GLU A 237 -14.73 7.25 -21.12
CA GLU A 237 -14.91 7.52 -19.69
C GLU A 237 -13.94 8.59 -19.22
N LYS A 238 -12.70 8.58 -19.73
CA LYS A 238 -11.72 9.61 -19.43
C LYS A 238 -12.12 10.98 -19.98
N ALA A 239 -12.64 11.04 -21.20
CA ALA A 239 -13.16 12.27 -21.79
C ALA A 239 -14.29 12.88 -20.96
N LYS A 240 -15.24 12.07 -20.48
CA LYS A 240 -16.31 12.52 -19.57
C LYS A 240 -15.77 13.16 -18.30
N ARG A 241 -14.72 12.61 -17.70
CA ARG A 241 -14.10 13.18 -16.49
C ARG A 241 -13.51 14.57 -16.71
N TYR A 242 -13.03 14.85 -17.93
CA TYR A 242 -12.55 16.16 -18.32
C TYR A 242 -13.65 17.07 -18.88
N ASN A 243 -14.94 16.66 -18.78
CA ASN A 243 -16.08 17.34 -19.37
C ASN A 243 -15.92 17.61 -20.89
N MET A 244 -15.38 16.62 -21.57
CA MET A 244 -15.10 16.68 -23.01
C MET A 244 -15.88 15.60 -23.75
N GLU A 245 -16.28 15.88 -24.98
CA GLU A 245 -16.81 14.89 -25.91
C GLU A 245 -15.77 14.58 -26.97
N LEU A 246 -15.50 13.29 -27.18
CA LEU A 246 -14.70 12.83 -28.29
C LEU A 246 -15.54 12.81 -29.55
N SER A 247 -15.14 13.53 -30.58
CA SER A 247 -15.77 13.40 -31.90
C SER A 247 -15.42 12.05 -32.52
N ASP A 248 -16.27 11.56 -33.43
CA ASP A 248 -16.03 10.30 -34.15
C ASP A 248 -14.69 10.32 -34.92
N SER A 249 -14.24 11.48 -35.38
CA SER A 249 -12.95 11.61 -36.05
C SER A 249 -11.78 11.43 -35.07
N MET A 250 -11.86 12.05 -33.88
CA MET A 250 -10.85 11.90 -32.83
C MET A 250 -10.78 10.47 -32.32
N LEU A 251 -11.93 9.84 -32.13
CA LEU A 251 -12.00 8.46 -31.68
C LEU A 251 -11.40 7.50 -32.72
N ARG A 252 -11.72 7.66 -34.00
CA ARG A 252 -11.10 6.88 -35.08
C ARG A 252 -9.60 7.06 -35.16
N GLU A 253 -9.09 8.29 -34.99
CA GLU A 253 -7.66 8.55 -34.94
C GLU A 253 -7.00 7.79 -33.78
N LEU A 254 -7.54 7.90 -32.58
CA LEU A 254 -7.04 7.18 -31.40
C LEU A 254 -7.09 5.66 -31.59
N LEU A 255 -8.19 5.11 -32.09
CA LEU A 255 -8.35 3.65 -32.25
C LEU A 255 -7.59 3.08 -33.48
N SER A 256 -7.04 3.92 -34.35
CA SER A 256 -6.17 3.48 -35.45
C SER A 256 -4.74 3.15 -35.02
N ILE A 257 -4.38 3.48 -33.77
CA ILE A 257 -3.05 3.24 -33.19
C ILE A 257 -3.09 1.94 -32.41
N GLU A 258 -2.08 1.09 -32.58
CA GLU A 258 -1.85 -0.06 -31.73
C GLU A 258 -1.11 0.40 -30.48
N TYR A 259 -1.67 0.11 -29.32
CA TYR A 259 -1.10 0.49 -28.04
C TYR A 259 -0.52 -0.72 -27.32
N ASN A 260 0.63 -0.54 -26.69
CA ASN A 260 1.24 -1.57 -25.84
C ASN A 260 0.58 -1.64 -24.48
N ASP A 261 0.01 -0.53 -23.99
CA ASP A 261 -0.66 -0.44 -22.70
C ASP A 261 -1.67 0.72 -22.66
N ILE A 262 -2.48 0.74 -21.61
CA ILE A 262 -3.53 1.76 -21.42
C ILE A 262 -2.93 3.16 -21.20
N ARG A 263 -1.74 3.29 -20.59
CA ARG A 263 -1.09 4.60 -20.37
C ARG A 263 -0.66 5.24 -21.66
N GLU A 264 -0.23 4.43 -22.64
CA GLU A 264 0.12 4.94 -23.97
C GLU A 264 -1.12 5.49 -24.67
N ALA A 265 -2.25 4.77 -24.63
CA ALA A 265 -3.52 5.24 -25.18
C ALA A 265 -3.98 6.55 -24.51
N GLU A 266 -3.87 6.62 -23.19
CA GLU A 266 -4.18 7.83 -22.41
C GLU A 266 -3.24 9.00 -22.76
N GLY A 267 -1.96 8.73 -22.98
CA GLY A 267 -0.98 9.73 -23.41
C GLY A 267 -1.31 10.34 -24.78
N HIS A 268 -1.72 9.50 -25.74
CA HIS A 268 -2.17 9.97 -27.06
C HIS A 268 -3.47 10.78 -26.97
N PHE A 269 -4.42 10.32 -26.16
CA PHE A 269 -5.64 11.08 -25.87
C PHE A 269 -5.34 12.49 -25.33
N ILE A 270 -4.44 12.62 -24.35
CA ILE A 270 -4.06 13.92 -23.78
C ILE A 270 -3.41 14.82 -24.87
N LYS A 271 -2.52 14.27 -25.71
CA LYS A 271 -1.88 15.02 -26.80
C LYS A 271 -2.92 15.53 -27.80
N LEU A 272 -3.88 14.71 -28.17
CA LEU A 272 -4.93 15.05 -29.13
C LEU A 272 -5.82 16.18 -28.61
N ILE A 273 -6.17 16.13 -27.31
CA ILE A 273 -6.92 17.20 -26.64
C ILE A 273 -6.12 18.51 -26.62
N ALA A 274 -4.85 18.45 -26.21
CA ALA A 274 -4.00 19.63 -26.14
C ALA A 274 -3.91 20.33 -27.51
N ASN A 275 -3.75 19.56 -28.59
CA ASN A 275 -3.72 20.09 -29.96
C ASN A 275 -5.06 20.71 -30.34
N SER A 276 -6.19 20.07 -30.06
CA SER A 276 -7.53 20.57 -30.39
C SER A 276 -7.88 21.86 -29.63
N THR A 277 -7.40 22.00 -28.40
CA THR A 277 -7.62 23.19 -27.57
C THR A 277 -6.79 24.39 -28.08
N LEU A 278 -5.55 24.15 -28.49
CA LEU A 278 -4.68 25.18 -29.05
C LEU A 278 -5.20 25.68 -30.41
N LEU A 279 -5.74 24.83 -31.26
CA LEU A 279 -6.30 25.22 -32.56
C LEU A 279 -7.57 26.08 -32.38
N ARG A 280 -8.45 25.77 -31.42
CA ARG A 280 -9.63 26.60 -31.13
C ARG A 280 -9.30 27.99 -30.58
N SER A 281 -8.20 28.14 -29.84
CA SER A 281 -7.77 29.44 -29.33
C SER A 281 -7.17 30.33 -30.43
N ASN A 282 -6.66 29.75 -31.51
CA ASN A 282 -6.13 30.51 -32.66
C ASN A 282 -7.19 30.91 -33.68
N GLU A 283 -8.39 30.34 -33.69
CA GLU A 283 -9.50 30.73 -34.54
C GLU A 283 -10.37 31.85 -33.97
N GLN A 284 -10.08 32.31 -32.74
CA GLN A 284 -10.80 33.43 -32.09
C GLN A 284 -10.00 34.72 -32.03
N ILE A 285 -8.90 34.84 -32.79
CA ILE A 285 -8.11 36.05 -33.04
C ILE A 285 -8.33 36.49 -34.48
#